data_0ce1eb2d1b19c3f3e7c316beedd5e933
#
_entry.id   0ce1eb2d1b19c3f3e7c316beedd5e933
#
_cell.length_a   1.000
_cell.length_b   1.000
_cell.length_c   1.000
_cell.angle_alpha   90.00
_cell.angle_beta   90.00
_cell.angle_gamma   90.00
#
_symmetry.space_group_name_H-M   'P 1'
#
loop_
_entity.id
_entity.type
_entity.pdbx_description
1 polymer ?
#
loop_
_entity_poly.entity_id
_entity_poly.type
_entity_poly.pdbx_seq_one_letter_code
_entity_poly.pdbx_strand_id
1 'polypeptide(L)'
;MLYMASKYEDVYPLHSKIVAEKIAHFAISAEDIVKKEREILQMFDFQLDFVTHFDFHETYTDKIEKQLEFDIPNLEDISPTFAERSKTLIKQLGSMGMLLTKMAIQCADFCPYSPSTLVIASLYSATAFLKHSTQYS
;
A
#
# COMPACT_ATOMS: atom_id res chain seq x y z
N MET A 1 1.98 0.58 -18.55
CA MET A 1 2.19 0.45 -17.08
C MET A 1 2.14 -1.00 -16.61
N LEU A 2 1.06 -1.80 -16.82
CA LEU A 2 0.98 -3.21 -16.37
C LEU A 2 2.20 -4.07 -16.77
N TYR A 3 2.64 -3.98 -18.03
CA TYR A 3 3.82 -4.71 -18.53
C TYR A 3 5.11 -4.36 -17.77
N MET A 4 5.31 -3.07 -17.45
CA MET A 4 6.48 -2.62 -16.66
C MET A 4 6.37 -3.08 -15.21
N ALA A 5 5.19 -2.97 -14.60
CA ALA A 5 4.95 -3.44 -13.24
C ALA A 5 5.24 -4.94 -13.10
N SER A 6 4.77 -5.75 -14.05
CA SER A 6 5.07 -7.18 -14.09
C SER A 6 6.58 -7.47 -14.20
N LYS A 7 7.32 -6.69 -14.98
CA LYS A 7 8.79 -6.84 -15.05
C LYS A 7 9.53 -6.44 -13.77
N TYR A 8 8.95 -5.56 -12.99
CA TYR A 8 9.53 -5.07 -11.74
C TYR A 8 9.21 -6.00 -10.56
N GLU A 9 7.98 -6.47 -10.46
CA GLU A 9 7.47 -7.19 -9.28
C GLU A 9 7.43 -8.71 -9.44
N ASP A 10 7.21 -9.23 -10.66
CA ASP A 10 6.96 -10.66 -10.86
C ASP A 10 8.25 -11.45 -11.08
N VAL A 11 8.33 -12.63 -10.46
CA VAL A 11 9.41 -13.60 -10.72
C VAL A 11 9.36 -14.10 -12.18
N TYR A 12 8.15 -14.20 -12.75
CA TYR A 12 7.91 -14.55 -14.15
C TYR A 12 7.16 -13.43 -14.87
N PRO A 13 7.87 -12.44 -15.41
CA PRO A 13 7.25 -11.27 -16.01
C PRO A 13 6.43 -11.62 -17.26
N LEU A 14 5.39 -10.84 -17.50
CA LEU A 14 4.57 -10.97 -18.69
C LEU A 14 5.38 -10.69 -19.95
N HIS A 15 5.22 -11.53 -20.98
CA HIS A 15 5.76 -11.24 -22.30
C HIS A 15 4.93 -10.20 -23.05
N SER A 16 5.58 -9.28 -23.77
CA SER A 16 4.90 -8.25 -24.57
C SER A 16 3.87 -8.82 -25.55
N LYS A 17 4.13 -10.00 -26.12
CA LYS A 17 3.18 -10.71 -26.98
C LYS A 17 1.91 -11.10 -26.25
N ILE A 18 2.02 -11.63 -25.03
CA ILE A 18 0.86 -12.01 -24.19
C ILE A 18 0.04 -10.77 -23.84
N VAL A 19 0.71 -9.66 -23.53
CA VAL A 19 0.03 -8.38 -23.24
C VAL A 19 -0.73 -7.88 -24.48
N ALA A 20 -0.11 -7.91 -25.65
CA ALA A 20 -0.74 -7.50 -26.92
C ALA A 20 -1.95 -8.39 -27.27
N GLU A 21 -1.82 -9.70 -27.14
CA GLU A 21 -2.85 -10.66 -27.56
C GLU A 21 -4.00 -10.76 -26.56
N LYS A 22 -3.68 -10.99 -25.27
CA LYS A 22 -4.67 -11.36 -24.26
C LYS A 22 -5.23 -10.16 -23.47
N ILE A 23 -4.47 -9.09 -23.36
CA ILE A 23 -4.86 -7.92 -22.57
C ILE A 23 -5.31 -6.79 -23.48
N ALA A 24 -4.51 -6.45 -24.50
CA ALA A 24 -4.84 -5.41 -25.45
C ALA A 24 -5.70 -5.88 -26.62
N HIS A 25 -6.00 -7.18 -26.72
CA HIS A 25 -6.83 -7.76 -27.81
C HIS A 25 -6.37 -7.29 -29.20
N PHE A 26 -5.06 -7.27 -29.43
CA PHE A 26 -4.40 -6.79 -30.66
C PHE A 26 -4.63 -5.30 -31.00
N ALA A 27 -5.18 -4.51 -30.06
CA ALA A 27 -5.31 -3.06 -30.26
C ALA A 27 -3.95 -2.33 -30.30
N ILE A 28 -2.92 -2.96 -29.74
CA ILE A 28 -1.54 -2.43 -29.66
C ILE A 28 -0.59 -3.59 -30.00
N SER A 29 0.43 -3.31 -30.84
CA SER A 29 1.44 -4.32 -31.18
C SER A 29 2.41 -4.57 -30.03
N ALA A 30 3.05 -5.75 -30.00
CA ALA A 30 4.09 -6.07 -29.03
C ALA A 30 5.29 -5.13 -29.14
N GLU A 31 5.61 -4.66 -30.35
CA GLU A 31 6.68 -3.70 -30.62
C GLU A 31 6.37 -2.31 -30.05
N ASP A 32 5.11 -1.86 -30.21
CA ASP A 32 4.67 -0.58 -29.64
C ASP A 32 4.70 -0.60 -28.10
N ILE A 33 4.36 -1.74 -27.49
CA ILE A 33 4.44 -1.91 -26.04
C ILE A 33 5.90 -1.72 -25.57
N VAL A 34 6.87 -2.37 -26.23
CA VAL A 34 8.30 -2.26 -25.89
C VAL A 34 8.84 -0.86 -26.18
N LYS A 35 8.40 -0.24 -27.28
CA LYS A 35 8.76 1.14 -27.60
C LYS A 35 8.26 2.10 -26.53
N LYS A 36 7.01 1.94 -26.10
CA LYS A 36 6.38 2.77 -25.07
C LYS A 36 7.02 2.57 -23.69
N GLU A 37 7.40 1.34 -23.36
CA GLU A 37 8.21 1.06 -22.17
C GLU A 37 9.49 1.89 -22.15
N ARG A 38 10.24 1.87 -23.24
CA ARG A 38 11.50 2.62 -23.33
C ARG A 38 11.30 4.12 -23.19
N GLU A 39 10.28 4.68 -23.82
CA GLU A 39 9.94 6.10 -23.69
C GLU A 39 9.62 6.47 -22.22
N ILE A 40 8.86 5.63 -21.52
CA ILE A 40 8.50 5.85 -20.11
C ILE A 40 9.75 5.73 -19.22
N LEU A 41 10.59 4.72 -19.42
CA LEU A 41 11.83 4.55 -18.67
C LEU A 41 12.77 5.75 -18.84
N GLN A 42 12.90 6.26 -20.07
CA GLN A 42 13.69 7.46 -20.34
C GLN A 42 13.10 8.70 -19.66
N MET A 43 11.78 8.84 -19.62
CA MET A 43 11.11 9.96 -18.95
C MET A 43 11.39 9.98 -17.43
N PHE A 44 11.56 8.81 -16.83
CA PHE A 44 11.92 8.66 -15.41
C PHE A 44 13.42 8.52 -15.14
N ASP A 45 14.29 8.76 -16.14
CA ASP A 45 15.73 8.53 -16.03
C ASP A 45 16.07 7.13 -15.47
N PHE A 46 15.27 6.13 -15.82
CA PHE A 46 15.36 4.74 -15.31
C PHE A 46 15.23 4.61 -13.79
N GLN A 47 14.78 5.64 -13.09
CA GLN A 47 14.54 5.61 -11.66
C GLN A 47 13.10 5.14 -11.42
N LEU A 48 12.93 3.87 -11.03
CA LEU A 48 11.62 3.28 -10.70
C LEU A 48 11.46 3.02 -9.20
N ASP A 49 12.49 3.35 -8.41
CA ASP A 49 12.49 3.16 -6.96
C ASP A 49 11.84 4.38 -6.29
N PHE A 50 10.53 4.39 -6.28
CA PHE A 50 9.73 5.43 -5.63
C PHE A 50 9.19 4.90 -4.31
N VAL A 51 9.32 5.70 -3.26
CA VAL A 51 8.66 5.42 -1.98
C VAL A 51 7.15 5.50 -2.18
N THR A 52 6.48 4.38 -1.99
CA THR A 52 5.06 4.22 -2.25
C THR A 52 4.20 4.44 -1.00
N HIS A 53 2.88 4.47 -1.17
CA HIS A 53 1.94 4.47 -0.06
C HIS A 53 2.07 3.23 0.82
N PHE A 54 2.48 2.09 0.24
CA PHE A 54 2.66 0.84 0.98
C PHE A 54 3.87 0.93 1.90
N ASP A 55 4.99 1.49 1.44
CA ASP A 55 6.20 1.68 2.24
C ASP A 55 5.94 2.60 3.44
N PHE A 56 5.19 3.70 3.23
CA PHE A 56 4.77 4.56 4.32
C PHE A 56 3.82 3.86 5.27
N HIS A 57 2.87 3.06 4.75
CA HIS A 57 1.93 2.34 5.58
C HIS A 57 2.63 1.32 6.49
N GLU A 58 3.53 0.53 5.94
CA GLU A 58 4.35 -0.43 6.70
C GLU A 58 5.18 0.30 7.76
N THR A 59 5.91 1.35 7.35
CA THR A 59 6.72 2.15 8.27
C THR A 59 5.92 2.73 9.43
N TYR A 60 4.71 3.23 9.18
CA TYR A 60 3.91 3.85 10.24
C TYR A 60 3.23 2.82 11.13
N THR A 61 2.76 1.70 10.61
CA THR A 61 2.22 0.62 11.43
C THR A 61 3.29 0.00 12.32
N ASP A 62 4.48 -0.23 11.82
CA ASP A 62 5.63 -0.70 12.61
C ASP A 62 6.00 0.29 13.72
N LYS A 63 5.98 1.59 13.44
CA LYS A 63 6.26 2.61 14.45
C LYS A 63 5.20 2.62 15.56
N ILE A 64 3.93 2.46 15.21
CA ILE A 64 2.84 2.38 16.19
C ILE A 64 3.02 1.16 17.09
N GLU A 65 3.37 0.02 16.52
CA GLU A 65 3.60 -1.21 17.27
C GLU A 65 4.77 -1.08 18.23
N LYS A 66 5.92 -0.62 17.73
CA LYS A 66 7.12 -0.38 18.54
C LYS A 66 6.91 0.66 19.63
N GLN A 67 6.13 1.73 19.37
CA GLN A 67 5.82 2.73 20.36
C GLN A 67 4.96 2.16 21.49
N LEU A 68 4.01 1.29 21.17
CA LEU A 68 3.21 0.62 22.18
C LEU A 68 4.06 -0.30 23.07
N GLU A 69 5.00 -1.04 22.50
CA GLU A 69 5.94 -1.88 23.25
C GLU A 69 6.86 -1.07 24.16
N PHE A 70 7.27 0.13 23.70
CA PHE A 70 8.08 1.04 24.50
C PHE A 70 7.31 1.68 25.64
N ASP A 71 6.08 2.13 25.40
CA ASP A 71 5.25 2.83 26.37
C ASP A 71 4.73 1.91 27.48
N ILE A 72 4.56 0.63 27.17
CA ILE A 72 4.05 -0.38 28.11
C ILE A 72 5.00 -1.60 28.11
N PRO A 73 6.19 -1.47 28.73
CA PRO A 73 7.12 -2.59 28.83
C PRO A 73 6.52 -3.72 29.66
N ASN A 74 6.74 -4.95 29.26
CA ASN A 74 6.21 -6.14 29.91
C ASN A 74 4.67 -6.23 29.91
N LEU A 75 4.05 -5.76 28.84
CA LEU A 75 2.59 -5.79 28.66
C LEU A 75 2.01 -7.19 28.86
N GLU A 76 2.73 -8.20 28.43
CA GLU A 76 2.31 -9.62 28.55
C GLU A 76 2.34 -10.08 30.02
N ASP A 77 3.27 -9.59 30.83
CA ASP A 77 3.38 -9.90 32.26
C ASP A 77 2.28 -9.21 33.08
N ILE A 78 1.86 -8.01 32.65
CA ILE A 78 0.80 -7.23 33.35
C ILE A 78 -0.58 -7.84 33.06
N SER A 79 -0.88 -8.13 31.81
CA SER A 79 -2.15 -8.73 31.41
C SER A 79 -2.04 -9.36 30.02
N PRO A 80 -1.90 -10.69 29.94
CA PRO A 80 -1.85 -11.38 28.66
C PRO A 80 -3.04 -11.08 27.75
N THR A 81 -4.23 -10.98 28.33
CA THR A 81 -5.46 -10.65 27.58
C THR A 81 -5.44 -9.26 27.00
N PHE A 82 -4.88 -8.28 27.71
CA PHE A 82 -4.77 -6.91 27.23
C PHE A 82 -3.70 -6.81 26.13
N ALA A 83 -2.58 -7.50 26.28
CA ALA A 83 -1.54 -7.56 25.26
C ALA A 83 -2.07 -8.15 23.94
N GLU A 84 -2.81 -9.25 24.01
CA GLU A 84 -3.41 -9.88 22.83
C GLU A 84 -4.45 -8.97 22.15
N ARG A 85 -5.29 -8.31 22.94
CA ARG A 85 -6.26 -7.32 22.42
C ARG A 85 -5.56 -6.15 21.74
N SER A 86 -4.48 -5.63 22.33
CA SER A 86 -3.73 -4.52 21.75
C SER A 86 -3.08 -4.89 20.41
N LYS A 87 -2.45 -6.06 20.32
CA LYS A 87 -1.91 -6.61 19.07
C LYS A 87 -3.01 -6.78 18.00
N THR A 88 -4.17 -7.27 18.41
CA THR A 88 -5.32 -7.43 17.51
C THR A 88 -5.83 -6.09 17.00
N LEU A 89 -5.95 -5.08 17.87
CA LEU A 89 -6.37 -3.74 17.48
C LEU A 89 -5.39 -3.07 16.51
N ILE A 90 -4.08 -3.20 16.74
CA ILE A 90 -3.05 -2.68 15.81
C ILE A 90 -3.18 -3.34 14.44
N LYS A 91 -3.36 -4.66 14.41
CA LYS A 91 -3.58 -5.40 13.16
C LYS A 91 -4.84 -4.94 12.43
N GLN A 92 -5.94 -4.73 13.15
CA GLN A 92 -7.17 -4.18 12.59
C GLN A 92 -6.99 -2.75 12.08
N LEU A 93 -6.28 -1.91 12.82
CA LEU A 93 -5.92 -0.56 12.40
C LEU A 93 -5.12 -0.56 11.10
N GLY A 94 -4.08 -1.39 11.03
CA GLY A 94 -3.27 -1.54 9.82
C GLY A 94 -4.12 -2.01 8.63
N SER A 95 -4.93 -3.05 8.81
CA SER A 95 -5.79 -3.58 7.74
C SER A 95 -6.81 -2.56 7.23
N MET A 96 -7.46 -1.83 8.15
CA MET A 96 -8.43 -0.79 7.80
C MET A 96 -7.75 0.41 7.15
N GLY A 97 -6.62 0.87 7.69
CA GLY A 97 -5.82 1.95 7.12
C GLY A 97 -5.35 1.61 5.70
N MET A 98 -4.89 0.39 5.47
CA MET A 98 -4.50 -0.10 4.14
C MET A 98 -5.69 -0.08 3.16
N LEU A 99 -6.87 -0.53 3.59
CA LEU A 99 -8.07 -0.49 2.77
C LEU A 99 -8.43 0.95 2.37
N LEU A 100 -8.44 1.87 3.33
CA LEU A 100 -8.73 3.28 3.07
C LEU A 100 -7.68 3.92 2.15
N THR A 101 -6.41 3.59 2.32
CA THR A 101 -5.33 4.05 1.44
C THR A 101 -5.54 3.54 0.01
N LYS A 102 -5.89 2.27 -0.17
CA LYS A 102 -6.19 1.69 -1.50
C LYS A 102 -7.39 2.39 -2.16
N MET A 103 -8.42 2.73 -1.41
CA MET A 103 -9.56 3.48 -1.92
C MET A 103 -9.16 4.92 -2.31
N ALA A 104 -8.36 5.58 -1.49
CA ALA A 104 -7.90 6.93 -1.76
C ALA A 104 -7.04 7.03 -3.03
N ILE A 105 -6.13 6.08 -3.26
CA ILE A 105 -5.28 6.05 -4.47
C ILE A 105 -6.11 5.95 -5.76
N GLN A 106 -7.30 5.35 -5.70
CA GLN A 106 -8.19 5.21 -6.86
C GLN A 106 -8.98 6.49 -7.19
N CYS A 107 -8.97 7.47 -6.30
CA CYS A 107 -9.70 8.73 -6.48
C CYS A 107 -8.76 9.83 -6.93
N ALA A 108 -9.05 10.43 -8.09
CA ALA A 108 -8.23 11.49 -8.68
C ALA A 108 -8.09 12.74 -7.78
N ASP A 109 -9.09 13.02 -6.94
CA ASP A 109 -9.10 14.17 -6.03
C ASP A 109 -7.97 14.10 -4.98
N PHE A 110 -7.45 12.90 -4.72
CA PHE A 110 -6.35 12.69 -3.77
C PHE A 110 -4.96 12.71 -4.41
N CYS A 111 -4.86 12.72 -5.75
CA CYS A 111 -3.58 12.78 -6.45
C CYS A 111 -2.65 13.95 -6.05
N PRO A 112 -3.15 15.14 -5.67
CA PRO A 112 -2.28 16.25 -5.25
C PRO A 112 -1.58 16.02 -3.90
N TYR A 113 -2.04 15.08 -3.09
CA TYR A 113 -1.48 14.84 -1.76
C TYR A 113 -0.31 13.87 -1.82
N SER A 114 0.68 14.08 -0.93
CA SER A 114 1.81 13.16 -0.83
C SER A 114 1.39 11.78 -0.33
N PRO A 115 2.10 10.72 -0.72
CA PRO A 115 1.82 9.36 -0.22
C PRO A 115 1.78 9.27 1.30
N SER A 116 2.72 9.92 1.98
CA SER A 116 2.78 9.97 3.45
C SER A 116 1.53 10.60 4.07
N THR A 117 1.06 11.72 3.49
CA THR A 117 -0.14 12.43 3.98
C THR A 117 -1.38 11.56 3.85
N LEU A 118 -1.56 10.88 2.70
CA LEU A 118 -2.69 10.00 2.48
C LEU A 118 -2.70 8.81 3.44
N VAL A 119 -1.53 8.22 3.70
CA VAL A 119 -1.43 7.10 4.65
C VAL A 119 -1.74 7.54 6.07
N ILE A 120 -1.21 8.68 6.53
CA ILE A 120 -1.52 9.20 7.86
C ILE A 120 -3.01 9.50 8.00
N ALA A 121 -3.62 10.15 7.02
CA ALA A 121 -5.05 10.44 7.02
C ALA A 121 -5.90 9.15 7.04
N SER A 122 -5.49 8.13 6.30
CA SER A 122 -6.15 6.82 6.27
C SER A 122 -6.06 6.10 7.61
N LEU A 123 -4.89 6.08 8.25
CA LEU A 123 -4.70 5.50 9.58
C LEU A 123 -5.49 6.28 10.64
N TYR A 124 -5.49 7.60 10.58
CA TYR A 124 -6.30 8.43 11.48
C TYR A 124 -7.80 8.14 11.33
N SER A 125 -8.29 8.06 10.09
CA SER A 125 -9.67 7.71 9.82
C SER A 125 -10.02 6.30 10.30
N ALA A 126 -9.11 5.33 10.14
CA ALA A 126 -9.27 3.99 10.68
C ALA A 126 -9.43 3.98 12.20
N THR A 127 -8.68 4.82 12.94
CA THR A 127 -8.85 4.94 14.39
C THR A 127 -10.24 5.45 14.78
N ALA A 128 -10.80 6.39 14.02
CA ALA A 128 -12.14 6.90 14.25
C ALA A 128 -13.20 5.80 14.04
N PHE A 129 -13.08 5.01 12.97
CA PHE A 129 -13.97 3.87 12.73
C PHE A 129 -13.90 2.82 13.84
N LEU A 130 -12.72 2.44 14.28
CA LEU A 130 -12.54 1.45 15.35
C LEU A 130 -13.10 1.94 16.69
N LYS A 131 -12.93 3.22 17.04
CA LYS A 131 -13.54 3.81 18.24
C LYS A 131 -15.06 3.73 18.20
N HIS A 132 -15.66 4.05 17.07
CA HIS A 132 -17.13 3.95 16.94
C HIS A 132 -17.62 2.51 17.04
N SER A 133 -16.95 1.55 16.44
CA SER A 133 -17.37 0.14 16.52
C SER A 133 -17.30 -0.44 17.93
N THR A 134 -16.35 0.01 18.76
CA THR A 134 -16.21 -0.47 20.15
C THR A 134 -17.21 0.17 21.12
N GLN A 135 -17.88 1.28 20.75
CA GLN A 135 -18.90 1.91 21.59
C GLN A 135 -20.27 1.24 21.50
N TYR A 136 -20.49 0.39 20.48
CA TYR A 136 -21.77 -0.28 20.22
C TYR A 136 -21.71 -1.80 20.44
N SER A 137 -20.61 -2.32 20.96
CA SER A 137 -20.39 -3.72 21.35
C SER A 137 -20.37 -3.89 22.86
#